data_ab99554f3e3d0041266d0c096f27de0e
#
_entry.id   ab99554f3e3d0041266d0c096f27de0e
#
_cell.length_a   1.000
_cell.length_b   1.000
_cell.length_c   1.000
_cell.angle_alpha   90.00
_cell.angle_beta   90.00
_cell.angle_gamma   90.00
#
_symmetry.space_group_name_H-M   'P 1'
#
loop_
_entity.id
_entity.type
_entity.pdbx_description
1 polymer ?
#
loop_
_entity_poly.entity_id
_entity_poly.type
_entity_poly.pdbx_seq_one_letter_code
_entity_poly.pdbx_strand_id
1 'polypeptide(L)'
;MKKYLVLLLTMLFLVTGCGEYKLEDAVADFTKSVENSKSYKLNGTMEISSGEEIFTYSIDTYFLKDDYYKVILVNQTNNHEQIILKNPDGLYVVTPSLNKSFKFDSVWPENSSQAYLLQNLVNDVKNDPKATLETSDNNYTIKSTVNYPNNEELEYQKIYFDKDMNILRVEVYNAEDIAKIKVNFKSIDLKAKLSEDDFVLDDLIDTENTDTDNNTTNSNNDNHNNSSEE
;
A
#
# COMPACT_ATOMS: atom_id res chain seq x y z
N MET A 1 28.13 -37.24 -44.83
CA MET A 1 28.16 -35.77 -44.71
C MET A 1 26.79 -35.15 -44.49
N LYS A 2 25.75 -35.44 -45.31
CA LYS A 2 24.37 -34.86 -45.12
C LYS A 2 23.73 -35.15 -43.75
N LYS A 3 23.96 -36.34 -43.14
CA LYS A 3 23.40 -36.71 -41.83
C LYS A 3 24.01 -35.90 -40.68
N TYR A 4 25.29 -35.57 -40.75
CA TYR A 4 25.94 -34.74 -39.72
C TYR A 4 25.60 -33.25 -39.86
N LEU A 5 25.30 -32.79 -41.09
CA LEU A 5 24.83 -31.42 -41.33
C LEU A 5 23.46 -31.19 -40.70
N VAL A 6 22.55 -32.17 -40.78
CA VAL A 6 21.22 -32.09 -40.15
C VAL A 6 21.32 -32.10 -38.63
N LEU A 7 22.23 -32.92 -38.06
CA LEU A 7 22.47 -32.98 -36.62
C LEU A 7 23.06 -31.66 -36.10
N LEU A 8 23.97 -31.02 -36.86
CA LEU A 8 24.56 -29.72 -36.51
C LEU A 8 23.49 -28.61 -36.56
N LEU A 9 22.59 -28.67 -37.54
CA LEU A 9 21.52 -27.69 -37.71
C LEU A 9 20.45 -27.78 -36.60
N THR A 10 20.14 -29.02 -36.15
CA THR A 10 19.23 -29.20 -35.00
C THR A 10 19.81 -28.77 -33.66
N MET A 11 21.13 -28.86 -33.48
CA MET A 11 21.82 -28.42 -32.27
C MET A 11 21.86 -26.87 -32.17
N LEU A 12 21.80 -26.18 -33.31
CA LEU A 12 21.80 -24.71 -33.36
C LEU A 12 20.46 -24.09 -32.86
N PHE A 13 19.36 -24.87 -32.93
CA PHE A 13 18.03 -24.42 -32.44
C PHE A 13 17.82 -24.57 -30.93
N LEU A 14 18.74 -25.25 -30.22
CA LEU A 14 18.64 -25.44 -28.78
C LEU A 14 19.26 -24.31 -27.94
N VAL A 15 19.88 -23.32 -28.60
CA VAL A 15 20.56 -22.20 -27.91
C VAL A 15 19.71 -20.93 -27.87
N THR A 16 18.47 -20.97 -28.39
CA THR A 16 17.59 -19.80 -28.37
C THR A 16 16.65 -19.88 -27.20
N GLY A 17 16.96 -19.16 -26.12
CA GLY A 17 15.90 -18.77 -25.24
C GLY A 17 16.11 -18.78 -23.75
N CYS A 18 17.19 -18.21 -23.28
CA CYS A 18 17.11 -17.57 -21.98
C CYS A 18 17.18 -16.07 -22.23
N GLY A 19 16.06 -15.48 -22.64
CA GLY A 19 15.93 -14.03 -22.66
C GLY A 19 16.14 -13.49 -21.24
N GLU A 20 16.92 -12.42 -21.12
CA GLU A 20 17.04 -11.71 -19.85
C GLU A 20 15.63 -11.28 -19.40
N TYR A 21 15.30 -11.59 -18.14
CA TYR A 21 14.02 -11.19 -17.55
C TYR A 21 13.97 -9.66 -17.44
N LYS A 22 12.98 -9.04 -18.07
CA LYS A 22 12.91 -7.59 -18.25
C LYS A 22 11.90 -6.94 -17.30
N LEU A 23 11.98 -5.62 -17.22
CA LEU A 23 11.04 -4.83 -16.44
C LEU A 23 9.58 -5.13 -16.83
N GLU A 24 9.29 -5.19 -18.13
CA GLU A 24 7.94 -5.45 -18.63
C GLU A 24 7.40 -6.80 -18.16
N ASP A 25 8.26 -7.83 -18.13
CA ASP A 25 7.92 -9.17 -17.66
C ASP A 25 7.63 -9.14 -16.14
N ALA A 26 8.51 -8.48 -15.36
CA ALA A 26 8.38 -8.33 -13.91
C ALA A 26 7.10 -7.57 -13.54
N VAL A 27 6.82 -6.46 -14.22
CA VAL A 27 5.61 -5.67 -14.03
C VAL A 27 4.36 -6.48 -14.39
N ALA A 28 4.41 -7.23 -15.50
CA ALA A 28 3.29 -8.06 -15.93
C ALA A 28 3.00 -9.19 -14.93
N ASP A 29 4.04 -9.88 -14.43
CA ASP A 29 3.89 -10.96 -13.46
C ASP A 29 3.36 -10.43 -12.12
N PHE A 30 3.91 -9.34 -11.61
CA PHE A 30 3.43 -8.71 -10.38
C PHE A 30 1.98 -8.24 -10.51
N THR A 31 1.67 -7.52 -11.59
CA THR A 31 0.31 -7.05 -11.89
C THR A 31 -0.67 -8.21 -11.95
N LYS A 32 -0.33 -9.25 -12.72
CA LYS A 32 -1.18 -10.42 -12.89
C LYS A 32 -1.46 -11.14 -11.58
N SER A 33 -0.45 -11.24 -10.71
CA SER A 33 -0.60 -11.92 -9.41
C SER A 33 -1.60 -11.19 -8.51
N VAL A 34 -1.55 -9.86 -8.47
CA VAL A 34 -2.43 -9.02 -7.63
C VAL A 34 -3.82 -8.85 -8.27
N GLU A 35 -3.90 -8.50 -9.57
CA GLU A 35 -5.19 -8.24 -10.24
C GLU A 35 -6.06 -9.49 -10.41
N ASN A 36 -5.46 -10.69 -10.47
CA ASN A 36 -6.21 -11.95 -10.47
C ASN A 36 -6.76 -12.32 -9.09
N SER A 37 -6.26 -11.70 -8.05
CA SER A 37 -6.77 -11.89 -6.70
C SER A 37 -8.08 -11.13 -6.51
N LYS A 38 -9.15 -11.84 -6.11
CA LYS A 38 -10.40 -11.18 -5.69
C LYS A 38 -10.27 -10.58 -4.30
N SER A 39 -9.46 -11.20 -3.46
CA SER A 39 -9.20 -10.76 -2.11
C SER A 39 -7.84 -11.28 -1.65
N TYR A 40 -7.19 -10.55 -0.75
CA TYR A 40 -5.96 -11.02 -0.12
C TYR A 40 -5.92 -10.63 1.37
N LYS A 41 -5.10 -11.39 2.09
CA LYS A 41 -4.63 -11.04 3.43
C LYS A 41 -3.13 -10.96 3.40
N LEU A 42 -2.55 -9.99 4.06
CA LEU A 42 -1.12 -9.95 4.31
C LEU A 42 -0.85 -9.50 5.74
N ASN A 43 0.27 -9.92 6.26
CA ASN A 43 0.81 -9.39 7.51
C ASN A 43 2.31 -9.13 7.41
N GLY A 44 2.80 -8.29 8.30
CA GLY A 44 4.19 -7.89 8.32
C GLY A 44 4.50 -6.86 9.38
N THR A 45 5.60 -6.15 9.17
CA THR A 45 6.01 -5.02 9.99
C THR A 45 6.23 -3.79 9.13
N MET A 46 5.93 -2.63 9.67
CA MET A 46 6.20 -1.34 9.05
C MET A 46 7.04 -0.49 9.99
N GLU A 47 8.11 0.09 9.46
CA GLU A 47 8.93 1.08 10.13
C GLU A 47 8.74 2.43 9.45
N ILE A 48 8.54 3.48 10.25
CA ILE A 48 8.44 4.87 9.80
C ILE A 48 9.53 5.66 10.51
N SER A 49 10.44 6.26 9.73
CA SER A 49 11.50 7.13 10.24
C SER A 49 11.02 8.58 10.24
N SER A 50 11.04 9.23 11.41
CA SER A 50 10.70 10.64 11.60
C SER A 50 11.80 11.33 12.39
N GLY A 51 12.63 12.11 11.73
CA GLY A 51 13.84 12.66 12.31
C GLY A 51 14.81 11.53 12.74
N GLU A 52 15.18 11.50 14.00
CA GLU A 52 16.03 10.47 14.60
C GLU A 52 15.22 9.28 15.16
N GLU A 53 13.89 9.38 15.20
CA GLU A 53 13.03 8.35 15.77
C GLU A 53 12.57 7.36 14.70
N ILE A 54 12.42 6.10 15.09
CA ILE A 54 11.85 5.03 14.28
C ILE A 54 10.64 4.47 15.00
N PHE A 55 9.47 4.59 14.36
CA PHE A 55 8.23 4.00 14.84
C PHE A 55 8.01 2.67 14.14
N THR A 56 7.84 1.60 14.93
CA THR A 56 7.61 0.25 14.40
C THR A 56 6.19 -0.21 14.70
N TYR A 57 5.54 -0.72 13.66
CA TYR A 57 4.18 -1.24 13.71
C TYR A 57 4.14 -2.69 13.23
N SER A 58 3.30 -3.53 13.84
CA SER A 58 2.78 -4.69 13.13
C SER A 58 1.64 -4.24 12.23
N ILE A 59 1.53 -4.86 11.06
CA ILE A 59 0.47 -4.59 10.09
C ILE A 59 -0.25 -5.87 9.72
N ASP A 60 -1.58 -5.79 9.67
CA ASP A 60 -2.44 -6.79 9.07
C ASP A 60 -3.35 -6.09 8.06
N THR A 61 -3.28 -6.51 6.80
CA THR A 61 -4.07 -5.93 5.71
C THR A 61 -5.01 -6.96 5.15
N TYR A 62 -6.25 -6.56 4.97
CA TYR A 62 -7.32 -7.30 4.34
C TYR A 62 -7.82 -6.46 3.16
N PHE A 63 -7.90 -7.07 2.00
CA PHE A 63 -8.41 -6.43 0.79
C PHE A 63 -9.42 -7.31 0.10
N LEU A 64 -10.51 -6.72 -0.33
CA LEU A 64 -11.52 -7.33 -1.21
C LEU A 64 -11.71 -6.41 -2.41
N LYS A 65 -11.80 -6.99 -3.60
CA LYS A 65 -12.04 -6.26 -4.85
C LYS A 65 -13.28 -5.36 -4.71
N ASP A 66 -13.35 -4.32 -5.54
CA ASP A 66 -14.36 -3.27 -5.50
C ASP A 66 -14.17 -2.28 -4.34
N ASP A 67 -12.89 -2.05 -3.97
CA ASP A 67 -12.40 -0.98 -3.11
C ASP A 67 -12.70 -1.15 -1.61
N TYR A 68 -12.79 -2.40 -1.13
CA TYR A 68 -12.83 -2.67 0.30
C TYR A 68 -11.42 -2.95 0.82
N TYR A 69 -11.02 -2.29 1.89
CA TYR A 69 -9.83 -2.70 2.63
C TYR A 69 -9.94 -2.38 4.12
N LYS A 70 -9.25 -3.18 4.92
CA LYS A 70 -9.05 -2.98 6.34
C LYS A 70 -7.57 -3.17 6.65
N VAL A 71 -6.95 -2.16 7.25
CA VAL A 71 -5.54 -2.20 7.66
C VAL A 71 -5.48 -1.98 9.16
N ILE A 72 -4.96 -2.95 9.88
CA ILE A 72 -4.76 -2.89 11.33
C ILE A 72 -3.29 -2.56 11.57
N LEU A 73 -3.03 -1.47 12.28
CA LEU A 73 -1.71 -0.97 12.63
C LEU A 73 -1.57 -1.00 14.15
N VAL A 74 -0.65 -1.79 14.67
CA VAL A 74 -0.37 -1.82 16.11
C VAL A 74 1.05 -1.33 16.36
N ASN A 75 1.20 -0.21 17.06
CA ASN A 75 2.50 0.32 17.44
C ASN A 75 3.16 -0.62 18.46
N GLN A 76 4.36 -1.11 18.15
CA GLN A 76 5.04 -2.11 18.96
C GLN A 76 5.61 -1.57 20.28
N THR A 77 5.70 -0.25 20.43
CA THR A 77 6.23 0.38 21.67
C THR A 77 5.15 0.52 22.73
N ASN A 78 3.95 0.91 22.35
CA ASN A 78 2.86 1.25 23.29
C ASN A 78 1.59 0.42 23.09
N ASN A 79 1.58 -0.52 22.13
CA ASN A 79 0.44 -1.35 21.74
C ASN A 79 -0.80 -0.54 21.31
N HIS A 80 -0.61 0.72 20.90
CA HIS A 80 -1.71 1.51 20.36
C HIS A 80 -2.13 0.96 19.00
N GLU A 81 -3.42 0.63 18.89
CA GLU A 81 -4.01 0.11 17.68
C GLU A 81 -4.79 1.19 16.95
N GLN A 82 -4.58 1.26 15.64
CA GLN A 82 -5.39 2.03 14.70
C GLN A 82 -5.86 1.12 13.56
N ILE A 83 -7.10 1.28 13.14
CA ILE A 83 -7.66 0.55 12.02
C ILE A 83 -8.07 1.55 10.95
N ILE A 84 -7.60 1.32 9.73
CA ILE A 84 -8.03 2.03 8.54
C ILE A 84 -9.03 1.13 7.85
N LEU A 85 -10.27 1.59 7.71
CA LEU A 85 -11.35 0.85 7.07
C LEU A 85 -11.88 1.62 5.87
N LYS A 86 -11.92 0.97 4.71
CA LYS A 86 -12.60 1.46 3.51
C LYS A 86 -13.69 0.48 3.12
N ASN A 87 -14.89 1.00 2.94
CA ASN A 87 -16.05 0.30 2.44
C ASN A 87 -16.93 1.27 1.61
N PRO A 88 -18.10 0.87 1.06
CA PRO A 88 -18.97 1.77 0.29
C PRO A 88 -19.47 2.98 1.06
N ASP A 89 -19.58 2.89 2.39
CA ASP A 89 -20.04 4.00 3.24
C ASP A 89 -18.96 5.07 3.43
N GLY A 90 -17.70 4.76 3.20
CA GLY A 90 -16.59 5.71 3.27
C GLY A 90 -15.26 5.14 3.71
N LEU A 91 -14.36 6.06 4.04
CA LEU A 91 -13.06 5.79 4.60
C LEU A 91 -13.04 6.23 6.08
N TYR A 92 -12.62 5.33 6.95
CA TYR A 92 -12.62 5.56 8.39
C TYR A 92 -11.23 5.28 8.98
N VAL A 93 -10.85 6.07 9.97
CA VAL A 93 -9.79 5.71 10.92
C VAL A 93 -10.45 5.44 12.26
N VAL A 94 -10.25 4.23 12.75
CA VAL A 94 -10.83 3.74 14.01
C VAL A 94 -9.72 3.60 15.04
N THR A 95 -9.99 4.06 16.26
CA THR A 95 -9.15 3.86 17.44
C THR A 95 -9.94 3.04 18.46
N PRO A 96 -9.85 1.71 18.45
CA PRO A 96 -10.69 0.84 19.29
C PRO A 96 -10.55 1.14 20.77
N SER A 97 -9.34 1.42 21.26
CA SER A 97 -9.08 1.75 22.68
C SER A 97 -9.82 3.00 23.18
N LEU A 98 -10.23 3.88 22.28
CA LEU A 98 -11.01 5.08 22.58
C LEU A 98 -12.48 4.92 22.20
N ASN A 99 -12.85 3.80 21.62
CA ASN A 99 -14.17 3.56 21.02
C ASN A 99 -14.60 4.69 20.06
N LYS A 100 -13.65 5.17 19.21
CA LYS A 100 -13.87 6.29 18.29
C LYS A 100 -13.52 5.93 16.86
N SER A 101 -14.33 6.46 15.94
CA SER A 101 -14.05 6.45 14.52
C SER A 101 -14.14 7.87 13.95
N PHE A 102 -13.28 8.15 12.96
CA PHE A 102 -13.32 9.38 12.20
C PHE A 102 -13.54 9.03 10.73
N LYS A 103 -14.60 9.57 10.14
CA LYS A 103 -14.86 9.43 8.70
C LYS A 103 -14.13 10.53 7.95
N PHE A 104 -13.48 10.16 6.87
CA PHE A 104 -12.87 11.10 5.93
C PHE A 104 -13.85 11.38 4.80
N ASP A 105 -14.06 12.65 4.47
CA ASP A 105 -14.94 13.09 3.37
C ASP A 105 -14.27 12.93 1.99
N SER A 106 -12.97 12.66 1.96
CA SER A 106 -12.18 12.47 0.74
C SER A 106 -11.46 11.13 0.73
N VAL A 107 -10.83 10.81 -0.38
CA VAL A 107 -9.85 9.72 -0.47
C VAL A 107 -8.77 9.87 0.62
N TRP A 108 -8.16 8.73 0.99
CA TRP A 108 -7.07 8.67 1.96
C TRP A 108 -6.11 9.85 1.81
N PRO A 109 -5.60 10.41 2.93
CA PRO A 109 -4.65 11.52 2.87
C PRO A 109 -3.54 11.24 1.85
N GLU A 110 -3.45 12.08 0.84
CA GLU A 110 -2.53 11.94 -0.30
C GLU A 110 -1.04 12.01 0.13
N ASN A 111 -0.79 12.34 1.40
CA ASN A 111 0.54 12.49 1.98
C ASN A 111 1.08 11.25 2.69
N SER A 112 0.36 10.12 2.66
CA SER A 112 0.83 8.91 3.32
C SER A 112 1.04 7.77 2.35
N SER A 113 2.18 7.09 2.49
CA SER A 113 2.47 5.89 1.73
C SER A 113 1.53 4.77 2.15
N GLN A 114 0.88 4.17 1.18
CA GLN A 114 0.08 2.95 1.33
C GLN A 114 0.85 1.72 0.83
N ALA A 115 2.16 1.67 1.10
CA ALA A 115 3.06 0.60 0.66
C ALA A 115 2.66 -0.81 1.16
N TYR A 116 1.68 -0.90 2.04
CA TYR A 116 1.03 -2.13 2.50
C TYR A 116 -0.22 -2.53 1.68
N LEU A 117 -0.59 -1.77 0.66
CA LEU A 117 -1.70 -2.09 -0.27
C LEU A 117 -1.14 -2.49 -1.63
N LEU A 118 -1.21 -3.78 -1.96
CA LEU A 118 -0.58 -4.33 -3.17
C LEU A 118 -1.13 -3.71 -4.47
N GLN A 119 -2.43 -3.37 -4.51
CA GLN A 119 -3.03 -2.72 -5.68
C GLN A 119 -2.43 -1.33 -5.95
N ASN A 120 -2.04 -0.59 -4.90
CA ASN A 120 -1.41 0.71 -5.05
C ASN A 120 0.02 0.56 -5.60
N LEU A 121 0.78 -0.41 -5.08
CA LEU A 121 2.11 -0.73 -5.59
C LEU A 121 2.07 -1.12 -7.08
N VAL A 122 1.09 -1.94 -7.47
CA VAL A 122 0.88 -2.30 -8.89
C VAL A 122 0.57 -1.07 -9.72
N ASN A 123 -0.33 -0.21 -9.25
CA ASN A 123 -0.72 1.01 -9.96
C ASN A 123 0.48 1.95 -10.16
N ASP A 124 1.30 2.14 -9.12
CA ASP A 124 2.49 2.99 -9.17
C ASP A 124 3.48 2.48 -10.23
N VAL A 125 3.78 1.18 -10.21
CA VAL A 125 4.75 0.58 -11.15
C VAL A 125 4.23 0.57 -12.57
N LYS A 126 2.95 0.27 -12.82
CA LYS A 126 2.34 0.24 -14.16
C LYS A 126 2.35 1.59 -14.84
N ASN A 127 2.18 2.66 -14.06
CA ASN A 127 2.01 4.01 -14.57
C ASN A 127 3.31 4.82 -14.57
N ASP A 128 4.41 4.27 -14.07
CA ASP A 128 5.69 4.96 -14.03
C ASP A 128 6.57 4.65 -15.25
N PRO A 129 6.71 5.59 -16.23
CA PRO A 129 7.59 5.40 -17.38
C PRO A 129 9.08 5.41 -17.03
N LYS A 130 9.44 5.74 -15.78
CA LYS A 130 10.81 5.77 -15.27
C LYS A 130 11.14 4.56 -14.41
N ALA A 131 10.20 3.61 -14.25
CA ALA A 131 10.45 2.40 -13.49
C ALA A 131 11.66 1.65 -14.05
N THR A 132 12.43 1.02 -13.17
CA THR A 132 13.60 0.21 -13.53
C THR A 132 13.57 -1.13 -12.80
N LEU A 133 14.21 -2.14 -13.41
CA LEU A 133 14.42 -3.45 -12.83
C LEU A 133 15.91 -3.66 -12.54
N GLU A 134 16.22 -4.02 -11.30
CA GLU A 134 17.55 -4.50 -10.91
C GLU A 134 17.44 -5.99 -10.59
N THR A 135 18.39 -6.78 -11.09
CA THR A 135 18.48 -8.24 -10.83
C THR A 135 19.76 -8.52 -10.04
N SER A 136 19.66 -9.21 -8.93
CA SER A 136 20.80 -9.62 -8.09
C SER A 136 20.54 -10.98 -7.46
N ASP A 137 21.43 -11.94 -7.66
CA ASP A 137 21.45 -13.24 -6.99
C ASP A 137 20.09 -13.96 -6.90
N ASN A 138 19.33 -13.99 -7.99
CA ASN A 138 17.96 -14.55 -8.08
C ASN A 138 16.87 -13.72 -7.38
N ASN A 139 17.12 -12.46 -7.06
CA ASN A 139 16.11 -11.54 -6.58
C ASN A 139 15.90 -10.42 -7.59
N TYR A 140 14.70 -9.85 -7.57
CA TYR A 140 14.35 -8.72 -8.41
C TYR A 140 14.00 -7.52 -7.55
N THR A 141 14.36 -6.34 -8.02
CA THR A 141 13.99 -5.08 -7.38
C THR A 141 13.42 -4.15 -8.42
N ILE A 142 12.15 -3.77 -8.28
CA ILE A 142 11.55 -2.74 -9.11
C ILE A 142 11.66 -1.42 -8.35
N LYS A 143 12.32 -0.43 -8.97
CA LYS A 143 12.31 0.96 -8.50
C LYS A 143 11.27 1.72 -9.30
N SER A 144 10.38 2.45 -8.61
CA SER A 144 9.39 3.35 -9.22
C SER A 144 9.31 4.66 -8.47
N THR A 145 8.94 5.73 -9.17
CA THR A 145 8.63 7.03 -8.55
C THR A 145 7.36 6.92 -7.72
N VAL A 146 7.26 7.73 -6.66
CA VAL A 146 6.04 7.92 -5.90
C VAL A 146 5.61 9.38 -6.02
N ASN A 147 4.30 9.62 -5.95
CA ASN A 147 3.75 10.96 -5.97
C ASN A 147 2.75 11.10 -4.82
N TYR A 148 3.22 11.72 -3.76
CA TYR A 148 2.38 12.08 -2.61
C TYR A 148 2.26 13.61 -2.56
N PRO A 149 1.18 14.22 -3.12
CA PRO A 149 1.07 15.67 -3.34
C PRO A 149 1.30 16.54 -2.11
N ASN A 150 1.08 15.99 -0.91
CA ASN A 150 1.29 16.70 0.35
C ASN A 150 2.53 16.23 1.12
N ASN A 151 3.37 15.40 0.51
CA ASN A 151 4.62 14.93 1.11
C ASN A 151 5.71 14.82 0.02
N GLU A 152 6.21 15.96 -0.39
CA GLU A 152 7.28 16.10 -1.39
C GLU A 152 8.64 15.52 -0.92
N GLU A 153 8.75 15.13 0.35
CA GLU A 153 9.95 14.47 0.84
C GLU A 153 10.14 13.07 0.26
N LEU A 154 9.05 12.37 -0.13
CA LEU A 154 9.10 11.01 -0.63
C LEU A 154 9.14 11.03 -2.17
N GLU A 155 10.20 10.47 -2.75
CA GLU A 155 10.44 10.55 -4.19
C GLU A 155 10.26 9.24 -4.94
N TYR A 156 10.71 8.14 -4.35
CA TYR A 156 10.65 6.85 -5.01
C TYR A 156 10.51 5.69 -4.02
N GLN A 157 10.13 4.55 -4.56
CA GLN A 157 10.06 3.31 -3.80
C GLN A 157 10.86 2.20 -4.49
N LYS A 158 11.30 1.24 -3.69
CA LYS A 158 11.89 -0.03 -4.14
C LYS A 158 11.02 -1.17 -3.64
N ILE A 159 10.59 -2.01 -4.57
CA ILE A 159 9.79 -3.21 -4.29
C ILE A 159 10.69 -4.40 -4.54
N TYR A 160 10.92 -5.21 -3.51
CA TYR A 160 11.83 -6.34 -3.54
C TYR A 160 11.06 -7.65 -3.68
N PHE A 161 11.49 -8.47 -4.59
CA PHE A 161 10.90 -9.78 -4.88
C PHE A 161 11.95 -10.88 -4.80
N ASP A 162 11.50 -12.09 -4.49
CA ASP A 162 12.31 -13.29 -4.68
C ASP A 162 12.35 -13.71 -6.16
N LYS A 163 13.07 -14.81 -6.45
CA LYS A 163 13.19 -15.36 -7.81
C LYS A 163 11.87 -15.77 -8.46
N ASP A 164 10.83 -16.03 -7.67
CA ASP A 164 9.51 -16.48 -8.10
C ASP A 164 8.50 -15.30 -8.13
N MET A 165 9.00 -14.06 -8.05
CA MET A 165 8.22 -12.82 -8.01
C MET A 165 7.26 -12.71 -6.80
N ASN A 166 7.57 -13.40 -5.70
CA ASN A 166 6.89 -13.13 -4.45
C ASN A 166 7.47 -11.86 -3.82
N ILE A 167 6.60 -10.93 -3.46
CA ILE A 167 7.01 -9.68 -2.82
C ILE A 167 7.53 -9.96 -1.40
N LEU A 168 8.70 -9.41 -1.09
CA LEU A 168 9.37 -9.56 0.21
C LEU A 168 9.22 -8.32 1.08
N ARG A 169 9.47 -7.15 0.48
CA ARG A 169 9.42 -5.87 1.18
C ARG A 169 9.27 -4.71 0.22
N VAL A 170 8.87 -3.56 0.78
CA VAL A 170 8.86 -2.27 0.10
C VAL A 170 9.62 -1.27 0.97
N GLU A 171 10.42 -0.43 0.33
CA GLU A 171 11.10 0.69 0.98
C GLU A 171 10.79 1.97 0.20
N VAL A 172 10.38 3.03 0.90
CA VAL A 172 10.08 4.34 0.31
C VAL A 172 11.14 5.33 0.76
N TYR A 173 11.70 6.05 -0.20
CA TYR A 173 12.88 6.89 -0.03
C TYR A 173 12.58 8.36 -0.28
N ASN A 174 13.35 9.21 0.40
CA ASN A 174 13.42 10.63 0.11
C ASN A 174 14.52 10.94 -0.95
N ALA A 175 14.69 12.24 -1.26
CA ALA A 175 15.69 12.75 -2.21
C ALA A 175 17.14 12.43 -1.84
N GLU A 176 17.41 12.26 -0.54
CA GLU A 176 18.76 11.95 -0.03
C GLU A 176 19.05 10.44 0.02
N ASP A 177 18.26 9.61 -0.66
CA ASP A 177 18.38 8.14 -0.64
C ASP A 177 18.21 7.54 0.77
N ILE A 178 17.47 8.21 1.66
CA ILE A 178 17.17 7.71 3.00
C ILE A 178 15.81 7.02 2.99
N ALA A 179 15.77 5.75 3.38
CA ALA A 179 14.51 5.02 3.51
C ALA A 179 13.70 5.56 4.70
N LYS A 180 12.59 6.21 4.40
CA LYS A 180 11.67 6.79 5.39
C LYS A 180 10.59 5.82 5.85
N ILE A 181 10.18 4.92 4.96
CA ILE A 181 9.18 3.89 5.26
C ILE A 181 9.73 2.55 4.78
N LYS A 182 9.60 1.52 5.61
CA LYS A 182 9.95 0.13 5.26
C LYS A 182 8.80 -0.77 5.66
N VAL A 183 8.31 -1.57 4.71
CA VAL A 183 7.30 -2.59 4.95
C VAL A 183 7.93 -3.94 4.64
N ASN A 184 8.05 -4.81 5.65
CA ASN A 184 8.54 -6.18 5.49
C ASN A 184 7.33 -7.13 5.59
N PHE A 185 7.05 -7.86 4.51
CA PHE A 185 5.95 -8.81 4.47
C PHE A 185 6.38 -10.15 5.08
N LYS A 186 5.60 -10.64 6.03
CA LYS A 186 5.81 -11.95 6.66
C LYS A 186 5.03 -13.03 5.95
N SER A 187 3.79 -12.73 5.57
CA SER A 187 2.97 -13.61 4.74
C SER A 187 2.03 -12.81 3.86
N ILE A 188 1.75 -13.35 2.68
CA ILE A 188 0.77 -12.82 1.72
C ILE A 188 -0.05 -14.00 1.20
N ASP A 189 -1.36 -13.97 1.45
CA ASP A 189 -2.32 -14.94 0.92
C ASP A 189 -3.19 -14.26 -0.13
N LEU A 190 -2.85 -14.42 -1.40
CA LEU A 190 -3.59 -13.90 -2.55
C LEU A 190 -4.88 -14.67 -2.85
N LYS A 191 -5.21 -15.71 -2.07
CA LYS A 191 -6.41 -16.54 -2.20
C LYS A 191 -7.27 -16.51 -0.95
N ALA A 192 -7.07 -15.52 -0.10
CA ALA A 192 -7.88 -15.34 1.11
C ALA A 192 -9.37 -15.28 0.76
N LYS A 193 -10.19 -15.89 1.60
CA LYS A 193 -11.65 -15.87 1.44
C LYS A 193 -12.19 -14.76 2.32
N LEU A 194 -12.51 -13.63 1.72
CA LEU A 194 -13.11 -12.47 2.37
C LEU A 194 -14.48 -12.19 1.75
N SER A 195 -15.36 -11.61 2.55
CA SER A 195 -16.67 -11.09 2.16
C SER A 195 -16.81 -9.62 2.61
N GLU A 196 -17.85 -8.94 2.18
CA GLU A 196 -18.15 -7.57 2.61
C GLU A 196 -18.35 -7.47 4.12
N ASP A 197 -18.84 -8.55 4.76
CA ASP A 197 -19.03 -8.62 6.22
C ASP A 197 -17.71 -8.49 7.00
N ASP A 198 -16.56 -8.77 6.38
CA ASP A 198 -15.25 -8.57 7.00
C ASP A 198 -14.87 -7.07 7.14
N PHE A 199 -15.68 -6.14 6.55
CA PHE A 199 -15.40 -4.71 6.44
C PHE A 199 -16.50 -3.81 7.02
N VAL A 200 -17.17 -4.29 8.05
CA VAL A 200 -18.23 -3.57 8.76
C VAL A 200 -17.63 -2.68 9.85
N LEU A 201 -18.03 -1.40 9.90
CA LEU A 201 -17.53 -0.46 10.89
C LEU A 201 -18.01 -0.79 12.31
N ASP A 202 -19.27 -1.19 12.43
CA ASP A 202 -19.91 -1.46 13.72
C ASP A 202 -19.27 -2.62 14.50
N ASP A 203 -18.56 -3.52 13.80
CA ASP A 203 -17.78 -4.58 14.41
C ASP A 203 -16.47 -4.09 15.06
N LEU A 204 -16.08 -2.85 14.79
CA LEU A 204 -14.81 -2.25 15.24
C LEU A 204 -14.98 -1.24 16.38
N ILE A 205 -16.20 -0.83 16.67
CA ILE A 205 -16.56 0.14 17.70
C ILE A 205 -17.83 -0.32 18.42
N ASP A 206 -17.92 0.02 19.70
CA ASP A 206 -19.12 -0.20 20.50
C ASP A 206 -20.15 0.88 20.17
N THR A 207 -21.14 0.57 19.33
CA THR A 207 -22.15 1.54 18.86
C THR A 207 -23.13 1.98 19.96
N GLU A 208 -23.19 1.26 21.10
CA GLU A 208 -24.07 1.62 22.23
C GLU A 208 -23.60 2.88 22.98
N ASN A 209 -22.34 3.34 22.79
CA ASN A 209 -21.75 4.47 23.53
C ASN A 209 -21.25 5.62 22.63
N THR A 210 -21.67 5.71 21.39
CA THR A 210 -21.31 6.84 20.54
C THR A 210 -22.17 8.07 20.84
N ASP A 211 -21.75 8.90 21.79
CA ASP A 211 -22.19 10.28 21.87
C ASP A 211 -21.77 10.99 20.58
N THR A 212 -22.75 11.30 19.77
CA THR A 212 -22.58 11.98 18.48
C THR A 212 -22.21 13.43 18.76
N ASP A 213 -20.92 13.73 18.92
CA ASP A 213 -20.41 15.10 18.89
C ASP A 213 -20.51 15.64 17.45
N ASN A 214 -21.76 15.92 17.03
CA ASN A 214 -22.06 16.77 15.88
C ASN A 214 -21.75 18.22 16.26
N ASN A 215 -20.48 18.59 16.28
CA ASN A 215 -20.10 19.99 16.44
C ASN A 215 -20.16 20.68 15.06
N THR A 216 -21.38 20.97 14.63
CA THR A 216 -21.65 21.92 13.55
C THR A 216 -21.30 23.33 14.06
N THR A 217 -20.14 23.81 13.73
CA THR A 217 -19.76 25.20 13.96
C THR A 217 -20.58 26.08 13.01
N ASN A 218 -21.77 26.48 13.45
CA ASN A 218 -22.51 27.58 12.88
C ASN A 218 -21.78 28.89 13.26
N SER A 219 -21.04 29.43 12.32
CA SER A 219 -20.59 30.83 12.39
C SER A 219 -21.79 31.73 12.09
N ASN A 220 -22.51 32.12 13.14
CA ASN A 220 -23.45 33.20 13.05
C ASN A 220 -22.70 34.54 12.95
N ASN A 221 -22.87 35.16 11.81
CA ASN A 221 -22.60 36.57 11.55
C ASN A 221 -23.59 37.40 12.41
N ASP A 222 -23.15 37.94 13.52
CA ASP A 222 -23.87 39.03 14.18
C ASP A 222 -23.25 40.36 13.73
N ASN A 223 -23.93 40.95 12.76
CA ASN A 223 -23.91 42.34 12.43
C ASN A 223 -24.48 43.13 13.62
N HIS A 224 -23.67 43.85 14.37
CA HIS A 224 -24.19 44.89 15.26
C HIS A 224 -23.71 46.25 14.76
N ASN A 225 -24.60 46.88 13.97
CA ASN A 225 -24.72 48.31 13.83
C ASN A 225 -25.10 48.90 15.19
N ASN A 226 -24.32 49.82 15.70
CA ASN A 226 -24.86 50.81 16.60
C ASN A 226 -24.19 52.17 16.33
N SER A 227 -25.02 53.02 15.82
CA SER A 227 -24.83 54.44 15.67
C SER A 227 -25.09 55.16 16.99
N SER A 228 -24.51 56.32 17.10
CA SER A 228 -24.93 57.54 17.81
C SER A 228 -24.30 57.84 19.20
N GLU A 229 -23.70 59.04 19.15
CA GLU A 229 -23.85 60.22 20.03
C GLU A 229 -23.08 60.12 21.37
N GLU A 230 -22.12 60.97 21.57
CA GLU A 230 -21.89 62.43 21.75
C GLU A 230 -20.41 62.76 21.64
#